data_4c759f1eb159ea65ce536133a298cc2f
#
_entry.id   4c759f1eb159ea65ce536133a298cc2f
#
_cell.length_a   1.000
_cell.length_b   1.000
_cell.length_c   1.000
_cell.angle_alpha   90.00
_cell.angle_beta   90.00
_cell.angle_gamma   90.00
#
_symmetry.space_group_name_H-M   'P 1'
#
loop_
_entity.id
_entity.type
_entity.pdbx_description
1 polymer ?
#
loop_
_entity_poly.entity_id
_entity_poly.type
_entity_poly.pdbx_seq_one_letter_code
_entity_poly.pdbx_strand_id
1 'polypeptide(L)'
;MSANVTGRIKKHTFMKKRRYRIRWGRVALLVLFLTAVGYAIYYAIVGIGMLFSLIFGPKTDKAEEDKVEVINVSKEQLDESSRMTQLIDSMMHQPMRLDTALIAISIYDLTTEQQIYSMHDKQLLPPASCMKISTAIAALKTLGMKHEYHVSLMTRGKMRGDTLVGNVLLKADDDPLFEDMPALARQLRDRGVRNIRGNVYMMLAREDTLRPHPTAKLWDIPFHKTPLLLKGKKTVNRHLIASLRSAGISYRRDNSVRPAGMYRAVATTSHRLTDVITPMMIHSSNIKADAVLYHLDYMQGIVADKRIHWDQRHATEIFWRKIMNADSTNVMQGFVFNDGSGLSPTNRMTAAFLVDMLRYAYKDKQLREYLIKEAMATPGEPSRRGSLLSRLAHTDYRDRIFVKTGTMTTIGGSSLAGYIHGHDGHWYAFSIINTDSPVAESRIFQDRLCKTMMRGKIQRR
;
A
#
# COMPACT_ATOMS: atom_id res chain seq x y z
N MET A 1 24.38 8.70 -94.78
CA MET A 1 23.62 9.93 -94.71
C MET A 1 23.60 10.30 -93.25
N SER A 2 24.56 11.06 -92.74
CA SER A 2 24.70 12.53 -92.69
C SER A 2 23.54 13.21 -91.93
N ALA A 3 23.81 13.63 -90.72
CA ALA A 3 23.46 14.95 -90.25
C ALA A 3 24.06 15.21 -88.87
N ASN A 4 24.97 16.18 -88.87
CA ASN A 4 25.51 16.92 -87.72
C ASN A 4 24.39 17.66 -86.92
N VAL A 5 24.49 17.70 -85.60
CA VAL A 5 24.03 18.85 -84.82
C VAL A 5 25.00 19.12 -83.66
N THR A 6 25.63 20.27 -83.76
CA THR A 6 26.45 20.95 -82.73
C THR A 6 25.63 21.36 -81.52
N GLY A 7 26.02 20.98 -80.33
CA GLY A 7 25.40 21.37 -79.08
C GLY A 7 26.41 22.03 -78.10
N ARG A 8 26.18 23.27 -77.80
CA ARG A 8 26.93 24.21 -76.94
C ARG A 8 27.36 23.65 -75.60
N ILE A 9 28.63 23.79 -75.30
CA ILE A 9 29.24 23.58 -73.97
C ILE A 9 28.86 24.75 -73.04
N LYS A 10 28.11 24.50 -72.02
CA LYS A 10 27.87 25.43 -70.89
C LYS A 10 29.06 25.34 -69.91
N LYS A 11 29.75 26.44 -69.74
CA LYS A 11 30.81 26.63 -68.70
C LYS A 11 30.17 26.50 -67.32
N HIS A 12 30.55 25.48 -66.57
CA HIS A 12 30.24 25.38 -65.13
C HIS A 12 31.22 26.27 -64.34
N THR A 13 30.70 27.25 -63.67
CA THR A 13 31.43 28.14 -62.77
C THR A 13 31.76 27.38 -61.48
N PHE A 14 33.01 27.13 -61.21
CA PHE A 14 33.51 26.52 -60.01
C PHE A 14 33.29 27.49 -58.82
N MET A 15 32.35 27.20 -57.93
CA MET A 15 32.26 27.87 -56.65
C MET A 15 33.42 27.40 -55.75
N LYS A 16 34.30 28.33 -55.36
CA LYS A 16 35.35 28.14 -54.36
C LYS A 16 34.73 27.77 -53.02
N LYS A 17 34.82 26.51 -52.56
CA LYS A 17 34.51 26.07 -51.19
C LYS A 17 35.47 26.77 -50.21
N ARG A 18 34.96 27.75 -49.42
CA ARG A 18 35.67 28.31 -48.26
C ARG A 18 35.91 27.20 -47.26
N ARG A 19 37.15 26.74 -47.09
CA ARG A 19 37.57 25.86 -46.00
C ARG A 19 37.57 26.67 -44.71
N TYR A 20 36.55 26.44 -43.84
CA TYR A 20 36.59 26.97 -42.45
C TYR A 20 37.64 26.16 -41.67
N ARG A 21 38.70 26.83 -41.25
CA ARG A 21 39.70 26.27 -40.34
C ARG A 21 39.09 26.32 -38.93
N ILE A 22 38.60 25.13 -38.41
CA ILE A 22 38.14 25.03 -37.03
C ILE A 22 39.30 25.33 -36.10
N ARG A 23 39.18 26.38 -35.30
CA ARG A 23 40.17 26.69 -34.25
C ARG A 23 39.86 25.84 -33.01
N TRP A 24 40.45 24.65 -32.95
CA TRP A 24 40.26 23.67 -31.91
C TRP A 24 40.39 24.21 -30.48
N GLY A 25 41.30 25.18 -30.25
CA GLY A 25 41.44 25.85 -28.95
C GLY A 25 40.18 26.60 -28.50
N ARG A 26 39.40 27.19 -29.44
CA ARG A 26 38.13 27.86 -29.10
C ARG A 26 37.02 26.83 -28.83
N VAL A 27 37.05 25.69 -29.50
CA VAL A 27 36.11 24.60 -29.23
C VAL A 27 36.36 23.96 -27.86
N ALA A 28 37.62 23.74 -27.49
CA ALA A 28 38.01 23.25 -26.16
C ALA A 28 37.60 24.20 -25.04
N LEU A 29 37.82 25.54 -25.23
CA LEU A 29 37.37 26.55 -24.28
C LEU A 29 35.84 26.60 -24.13
N LEU A 30 35.10 26.45 -25.22
CA LEU A 30 33.63 26.40 -25.18
C LEU A 30 33.14 25.17 -24.46
N VAL A 31 33.75 24.01 -24.67
CA VAL A 31 33.41 22.76 -23.96
C VAL A 31 33.68 22.88 -22.46
N LEU A 32 34.85 23.43 -22.08
CA LEU A 32 35.18 23.70 -20.68
C LEU A 32 34.19 24.67 -20.01
N PHE A 33 33.80 25.72 -20.73
CA PHE A 33 32.82 26.67 -20.24
C PHE A 33 31.45 26.03 -20.05
N LEU A 34 30.97 25.24 -21.01
CA LEU A 34 29.69 24.56 -20.94
C LEU A 34 29.66 23.49 -19.81
N THR A 35 30.77 22.77 -19.58
CA THR A 35 30.88 21.84 -18.45
C THR A 35 30.87 22.58 -17.11
N ALA A 36 31.58 23.70 -16.99
CA ALA A 36 31.56 24.50 -15.75
C ALA A 36 30.18 25.09 -15.47
N VAL A 37 29.45 25.54 -16.49
CA VAL A 37 28.06 26.02 -16.37
C VAL A 37 27.13 24.85 -15.98
N GLY A 38 27.31 23.68 -16.58
CA GLY A 38 26.54 22.45 -16.22
C GLY A 38 26.73 22.07 -14.76
N TYR A 39 27.96 22.11 -14.25
CA TYR A 39 28.26 21.87 -12.82
C TYR A 39 27.62 22.92 -11.91
N ALA A 40 27.72 24.21 -12.27
CA ALA A 40 27.10 25.29 -11.49
C ALA A 40 25.56 25.13 -11.41
N ILE A 41 24.92 24.80 -12.52
CA ILE A 41 23.46 24.52 -12.55
C ILE A 41 23.12 23.28 -11.71
N TYR A 42 23.92 22.21 -11.79
CA TYR A 42 23.71 21.00 -10.98
C TYR A 42 23.78 21.33 -9.49
N TYR A 43 24.81 22.04 -9.03
CA TYR A 43 24.93 22.42 -7.61
C TYR A 43 23.85 23.40 -7.16
N ALA A 44 23.41 24.31 -8.05
CA ALA A 44 22.28 25.19 -7.75
C ALA A 44 20.98 24.40 -7.57
N ILE A 45 20.69 23.40 -8.43
CA ILE A 45 19.51 22.55 -8.32
C ILE A 45 19.57 21.69 -7.05
N VAL A 46 20.74 21.10 -6.73
CA VAL A 46 20.93 20.31 -5.52
C VAL A 46 20.79 21.19 -4.27
N GLY A 47 21.36 22.41 -4.28
CA GLY A 47 21.23 23.39 -3.19
C GLY A 47 19.79 23.86 -2.99
N ILE A 48 19.05 24.11 -4.06
CA ILE A 48 17.63 24.45 -4.02
C ILE A 48 16.82 23.26 -3.51
N GLY A 49 17.14 22.03 -3.93
CA GLY A 49 16.51 20.81 -3.42
C GLY A 49 16.73 20.62 -1.92
N MET A 50 17.95 20.85 -1.42
CA MET A 50 18.26 20.82 0.02
C MET A 50 17.54 21.94 0.77
N LEU A 51 17.50 23.16 0.23
CA LEU A 51 16.77 24.27 0.86
C LEU A 51 15.26 24.02 0.88
N PHE A 52 14.72 23.44 -0.18
CA PHE A 52 13.30 23.04 -0.27
C PHE A 52 12.97 21.94 0.72
N SER A 53 13.87 20.97 0.94
CA SER A 53 13.70 19.92 1.96
C SER A 53 13.82 20.47 3.40
N LEU A 54 14.60 21.53 3.62
CA LEU A 54 14.72 22.22 4.90
C LEU A 54 13.49 23.10 5.21
N ILE A 55 12.86 23.69 4.19
CA ILE A 55 11.74 24.63 4.36
C ILE A 55 10.39 23.92 4.26
N PHE A 56 10.27 22.93 3.38
CA PHE A 56 9.03 22.22 3.04
C PHE A 56 9.10 20.71 3.25
N GLY A 57 10.25 20.17 3.68
CA GLY A 57 10.32 18.79 4.14
C GLY A 57 9.35 18.59 5.31
N PRO A 58 8.78 17.38 5.47
CA PRO A 58 7.97 17.11 6.62
C PRO A 58 8.79 17.52 7.83
N LYS A 59 8.28 18.48 8.63
CA LYS A 59 8.83 18.75 9.95
C LYS A 59 8.81 17.39 10.62
N THR A 60 9.98 16.77 10.73
CA THR A 60 10.17 15.70 11.68
C THR A 60 9.84 16.37 13.01
N ASP A 61 8.63 16.12 13.50
CA ASP A 61 8.39 16.22 14.92
C ASP A 61 9.62 15.57 15.53
N LYS A 62 10.35 16.32 16.36
CA LYS A 62 11.49 15.80 17.09
C LYS A 62 11.06 14.42 17.54
N ALA A 63 11.74 13.38 17.00
CA ALA A 63 11.59 12.06 17.54
C ALA A 63 11.75 12.30 19.04
N GLU A 64 10.66 12.18 19.79
CA GLU A 64 10.75 11.87 21.20
C GLU A 64 11.70 10.70 21.18
N GLU A 65 12.90 10.86 21.72
CA GLU A 65 13.80 9.74 21.97
C GLU A 65 12.92 8.73 22.68
N ASP A 66 12.49 7.71 21.91
CA ASP A 66 11.85 6.53 22.46
C ASP A 66 12.86 6.03 23.49
N LYS A 67 12.63 6.40 24.74
CA LYS A 67 13.33 5.78 25.86
C LYS A 67 13.07 4.32 25.66
N VAL A 68 14.12 3.61 25.27
CA VAL A 68 14.11 2.14 25.22
C VAL A 68 13.69 1.76 26.63
N GLU A 69 12.45 1.35 26.77
CA GLU A 69 11.88 0.87 28.02
C GLU A 69 12.69 -0.40 28.31
N VAL A 70 13.64 -0.30 29.24
CA VAL A 70 14.46 -1.45 29.65
C VAL A 70 13.48 -2.42 30.31
N ILE A 71 13.10 -3.46 29.56
CA ILE A 71 12.20 -4.50 30.05
C ILE A 71 12.99 -5.28 31.11
N ASN A 72 12.65 -5.05 32.35
CA ASN A 72 13.25 -5.76 33.49
C ASN A 72 12.52 -7.10 33.62
N VAL A 73 13.04 -8.13 32.94
CA VAL A 73 12.45 -9.48 32.93
C VAL A 73 12.77 -10.19 34.22
N SER A 74 11.76 -10.59 34.98
CA SER A 74 11.95 -11.35 36.23
C SER A 74 12.27 -12.82 35.95
N LYS A 75 12.89 -13.51 36.92
CA LYS A 75 13.13 -14.95 36.85
C LYS A 75 11.84 -15.74 36.65
N GLU A 76 10.76 -15.32 37.32
CA GLU A 76 9.43 -15.93 37.20
C GLU A 76 8.90 -15.85 35.76
N GLN A 77 9.05 -14.68 35.09
CA GLN A 77 8.68 -14.52 33.69
C GLN A 77 9.49 -15.41 32.75
N LEU A 78 10.80 -15.61 32.99
CA LEU A 78 11.62 -16.54 32.23
C LEU A 78 11.18 -17.99 32.43
N ASP A 79 10.81 -18.36 33.64
CA ASP A 79 10.29 -19.69 33.93
C ASP A 79 8.94 -19.96 33.24
N GLU A 80 8.04 -18.98 33.18
CA GLU A 80 6.78 -19.09 32.42
C GLU A 80 7.01 -19.17 30.90
N SER A 81 7.95 -18.40 30.37
CA SER A 81 8.35 -18.49 28.95
C SER A 81 8.88 -19.90 28.61
N SER A 82 9.74 -20.46 29.47
CA SER A 82 10.27 -21.82 29.32
C SER A 82 9.19 -22.88 29.42
N ARG A 83 8.25 -22.71 30.33
CA ARG A 83 7.09 -23.58 30.48
C ARG A 83 6.18 -23.57 29.24
N MET A 84 5.95 -22.37 28.65
CA MET A 84 5.17 -22.26 27.41
C MET A 84 5.88 -22.97 26.25
N THR A 85 7.20 -22.87 26.14
CA THR A 85 8.01 -23.59 25.15
C THR A 85 7.78 -25.10 25.26
N GLN A 86 7.92 -25.67 26.46
CA GLN A 86 7.70 -27.10 26.71
C GLN A 86 6.26 -27.53 26.40
N LEU A 87 5.29 -26.68 26.70
CA LEU A 87 3.89 -26.94 26.43
C LEU A 87 3.59 -27.02 24.94
N ILE A 88 4.13 -26.09 24.15
CA ILE A 88 3.99 -26.07 22.69
C ILE A 88 4.67 -27.30 22.10
N ASP A 89 5.88 -27.58 22.52
CA ASP A 89 6.63 -28.75 22.07
C ASP A 89 5.88 -30.05 22.34
N SER A 90 5.34 -30.20 23.55
CA SER A 90 4.49 -31.35 23.93
C SER A 90 3.21 -31.44 23.07
N MET A 91 2.63 -30.30 22.69
CA MET A 91 1.49 -30.28 21.79
C MET A 91 1.86 -30.73 20.37
N MET A 92 3.02 -30.32 19.89
CA MET A 92 3.50 -30.67 18.55
C MET A 92 3.85 -32.15 18.40
N HIS A 93 4.24 -32.83 19.48
CA HIS A 93 4.48 -34.26 19.49
C HIS A 93 3.20 -35.12 19.55
N GLN A 94 2.02 -34.50 19.70
CA GLN A 94 0.76 -35.26 19.67
C GLN A 94 0.38 -35.61 18.22
N PRO A 95 -0.32 -36.75 17.99
CA PRO A 95 -0.77 -37.12 16.65
C PRO A 95 -1.58 -36.01 15.98
N MET A 96 -1.21 -35.64 14.78
CA MET A 96 -1.86 -34.62 13.96
C MET A 96 -2.32 -35.23 12.63
N ARG A 97 -3.41 -34.66 12.05
CA ARG A 97 -3.88 -35.03 10.72
C ARG A 97 -3.20 -34.22 9.60
N LEU A 98 -2.22 -33.40 9.96
CA LEU A 98 -1.49 -32.55 9.05
C LEU A 98 -0.04 -33.04 8.93
N ASP A 99 0.50 -32.96 7.73
CA ASP A 99 1.93 -33.11 7.53
C ASP A 99 2.66 -31.89 8.07
N THR A 100 3.53 -32.11 9.06
CA THR A 100 4.31 -31.05 9.70
C THR A 100 5.29 -30.37 8.75
N ALA A 101 5.74 -31.07 7.70
CA ALA A 101 6.63 -30.51 6.69
C ALA A 101 5.97 -29.35 5.89
N LEU A 102 4.62 -29.28 5.90
CA LEU A 102 3.81 -28.29 5.21
C LEU A 102 3.36 -27.14 6.15
N ILE A 103 3.94 -27.06 7.36
CA ILE A 103 3.59 -26.08 8.38
C ILE A 103 4.82 -25.28 8.76
N ALA A 104 4.74 -23.96 8.67
CA ALA A 104 5.74 -23.05 9.23
C ALA A 104 5.14 -22.33 10.46
N ILE A 105 5.88 -22.32 11.58
CA ILE A 105 5.47 -21.69 12.84
C ILE A 105 6.61 -20.84 13.36
N SER A 106 6.26 -19.64 13.82
CA SER A 106 7.15 -18.80 14.62
C SER A 106 6.35 -18.20 15.77
N ILE A 107 6.87 -18.29 17.00
CA ILE A 107 6.23 -17.74 18.20
C ILE A 107 7.29 -17.03 19.03
N TYR A 108 7.01 -15.80 19.40
CA TYR A 108 7.90 -14.93 20.14
C TYR A 108 7.19 -14.38 21.38
N ASP A 109 7.79 -14.51 22.53
CA ASP A 109 7.32 -13.90 23.75
C ASP A 109 7.77 -12.44 23.80
N LEU A 110 6.82 -11.52 23.69
CA LEU A 110 7.04 -10.08 23.70
C LEU A 110 7.35 -9.53 25.10
N THR A 111 7.00 -10.29 26.14
CA THR A 111 7.22 -9.91 27.54
C THR A 111 8.64 -10.18 27.96
N THR A 112 9.22 -11.31 27.53
CA THR A 112 10.60 -11.70 27.85
C THR A 112 11.58 -11.40 26.71
N GLU A 113 11.07 -10.96 25.57
CA GLU A 113 11.83 -10.75 24.32
C GLU A 113 12.57 -12.01 23.84
N GLN A 114 11.93 -13.18 23.93
CA GLN A 114 12.53 -14.45 23.54
C GLN A 114 11.73 -15.16 22.43
N GLN A 115 12.47 -15.80 21.51
CA GLN A 115 11.87 -16.77 20.59
C GLN A 115 11.57 -18.05 21.36
N ILE A 116 10.29 -18.39 21.53
CA ILE A 116 9.89 -19.56 22.32
C ILE A 116 9.60 -20.79 21.48
N TYR A 117 9.25 -20.62 20.20
CA TYR A 117 9.07 -21.75 19.30
C TYR A 117 9.32 -21.37 17.85
N SER A 118 9.99 -22.27 17.11
CA SER A 118 10.15 -22.16 15.66
C SER A 118 10.12 -23.54 15.01
N MET A 119 9.40 -23.63 13.89
CA MET A 119 9.36 -24.81 13.03
C MET A 119 9.23 -24.36 11.58
N HIS A 120 10.19 -24.68 10.73
CA HIS A 120 10.27 -24.26 9.33
C HIS A 120 10.03 -22.74 9.14
N ASP A 121 10.27 -21.95 10.16
CA ASP A 121 9.89 -20.54 10.26
C ASP A 121 10.58 -19.63 9.24
N LYS A 122 11.69 -20.10 8.64
CA LYS A 122 12.44 -19.45 7.55
C LYS A 122 12.06 -19.94 6.15
N GLN A 123 11.12 -20.88 6.03
CA GLN A 123 10.63 -21.36 4.75
C GLN A 123 9.80 -20.27 4.04
N LEU A 124 10.08 -20.04 2.75
CA LEU A 124 9.37 -19.09 1.91
C LEU A 124 8.03 -19.67 1.45
N LEU A 125 6.95 -19.23 2.04
CA LEU A 125 5.59 -19.71 1.79
C LEU A 125 4.67 -18.55 1.37
N PRO A 126 3.57 -18.83 0.66
CA PRO A 126 2.52 -17.85 0.41
C PRO A 126 1.84 -17.44 1.72
N PRO A 127 1.91 -16.16 2.15
CA PRO A 127 1.33 -15.72 3.41
C PRO A 127 -0.19 -15.59 3.36
N ALA A 128 -0.79 -15.75 2.19
CA ALA A 128 -2.18 -15.41 1.93
C ALA A 128 -2.51 -14.01 2.51
N SER A 129 -3.71 -13.78 3.03
CA SER A 129 -4.11 -12.47 3.55
C SER A 129 -3.35 -11.98 4.80
N CYS A 130 -2.41 -12.75 5.37
CA CYS A 130 -1.48 -12.22 6.37
C CYS A 130 -0.50 -11.20 5.76
N MET A 131 -0.34 -11.15 4.43
CA MET A 131 0.34 -10.07 3.70
C MET A 131 -0.19 -8.68 4.11
N LYS A 132 -1.48 -8.55 4.42
CA LYS A 132 -2.12 -7.29 4.82
C LYS A 132 -1.52 -6.66 6.09
N ILE A 133 -0.89 -7.46 6.96
CA ILE A 133 -0.12 -6.97 8.12
C ILE A 133 1.02 -6.09 7.62
N SER A 134 1.78 -6.59 6.63
CA SER A 134 2.87 -5.85 5.99
C SER A 134 2.38 -4.53 5.39
N THR A 135 1.31 -4.57 4.60
CA THR A 135 0.73 -3.41 3.93
C THR A 135 0.23 -2.37 4.93
N ALA A 136 -0.49 -2.82 5.98
CA ALA A 136 -1.04 -1.94 7.00
C ALA A 136 0.07 -1.19 7.76
N ILE A 137 1.07 -1.91 8.27
CA ILE A 137 2.15 -1.33 9.06
C ILE A 137 2.98 -0.37 8.20
N ALA A 138 3.37 -0.78 7.00
CA ALA A 138 4.16 0.06 6.09
C ALA A 138 3.41 1.37 5.74
N ALA A 139 2.11 1.30 5.44
CA ALA A 139 1.32 2.47 5.13
C ALA A 139 1.17 3.40 6.34
N LEU A 140 0.83 2.87 7.53
CA LEU A 140 0.67 3.66 8.75
C LEU A 140 1.97 4.32 9.20
N LYS A 141 3.11 3.66 9.04
CA LYS A 141 4.43 4.23 9.39
C LYS A 141 4.93 5.23 8.37
N THR A 142 4.63 5.05 7.10
CA THR A 142 5.13 5.92 6.03
C THR A 142 4.26 7.16 5.83
N LEU A 143 2.94 6.99 5.84
CA LEU A 143 1.99 8.08 5.62
C LEU A 143 1.54 8.75 6.92
N GLY A 144 1.65 8.02 8.04
CA GLY A 144 1.16 8.47 9.35
C GLY A 144 -0.30 8.05 9.60
N MET A 145 -0.63 7.87 10.89
CA MET A 145 -1.99 7.44 11.31
C MET A 145 -3.08 8.50 11.05
N LYS A 146 -2.68 9.76 10.90
CA LYS A 146 -3.61 10.88 10.60
C LYS A 146 -3.73 11.17 9.11
N HIS A 147 -3.10 10.38 8.25
CA HIS A 147 -3.18 10.55 6.80
C HIS A 147 -4.62 10.43 6.31
N GLU A 148 -5.00 11.33 5.41
CA GLU A 148 -6.33 11.37 4.80
C GLU A 148 -6.24 11.26 3.28
N TYR A 149 -7.18 10.52 2.71
CA TYR A 149 -7.49 10.57 1.29
C TYR A 149 -8.41 11.76 1.04
N HIS A 150 -8.15 12.52 -0.03
CA HIS A 150 -8.94 13.68 -0.37
C HIS A 150 -9.59 13.55 -1.74
N VAL A 151 -10.86 13.93 -1.81
CA VAL A 151 -11.61 14.07 -3.07
C VAL A 151 -12.22 15.47 -3.13
N SER A 152 -11.81 16.28 -4.10
CA SER A 152 -12.21 17.66 -4.23
C SER A 152 -12.78 17.96 -5.61
N LEU A 153 -13.97 18.56 -5.66
CA LEU A 153 -14.49 19.19 -6.86
C LEU A 153 -14.06 20.65 -6.85
N MET A 154 -13.39 21.08 -7.89
CA MET A 154 -12.79 22.40 -8.00
C MET A 154 -13.29 23.12 -9.25
N THR A 155 -13.38 24.44 -9.18
CA THR A 155 -13.75 25.28 -10.33
C THR A 155 -12.69 26.31 -10.63
N ARG A 156 -12.61 26.68 -11.91
CA ARG A 156 -11.77 27.78 -12.41
C ARG A 156 -12.56 28.55 -13.46
N GLY A 157 -12.81 29.84 -13.23
CA GLY A 157 -13.60 30.69 -14.15
C GLY A 157 -14.43 31.73 -13.40
N LYS A 158 -15.43 32.27 -14.05
CA LYS A 158 -16.32 33.29 -13.50
C LYS A 158 -17.78 32.87 -13.64
N MET A 159 -18.57 33.20 -12.64
CA MET A 159 -20.04 33.09 -12.74
C MET A 159 -20.58 34.21 -13.60
N ARG A 160 -21.51 33.87 -14.49
CA ARG A 160 -22.36 34.79 -15.25
C ARG A 160 -23.80 34.36 -15.04
N GLY A 161 -24.50 35.04 -14.13
CA GLY A 161 -25.79 34.56 -13.61
C GLY A 161 -25.59 33.19 -12.94
N ASP A 162 -26.31 32.19 -13.35
CA ASP A 162 -26.26 30.81 -12.88
C ASP A 162 -25.27 29.91 -13.67
N THR A 163 -24.53 30.51 -14.63
CA THR A 163 -23.63 29.81 -15.52
C THR A 163 -22.16 30.01 -15.10
N LEU A 164 -21.48 28.92 -14.81
CA LEU A 164 -20.00 28.90 -14.69
C LEU A 164 -19.39 28.93 -16.10
N VAL A 165 -18.85 30.09 -16.51
CA VAL A 165 -17.99 30.18 -17.70
C VAL A 165 -16.58 29.84 -17.29
N GLY A 166 -16.24 28.55 -17.38
CA GLY A 166 -14.99 28.02 -16.80
C GLY A 166 -14.91 26.50 -16.81
N ASN A 167 -13.94 26.01 -16.11
CA ASN A 167 -13.64 24.58 -16.03
C ASN A 167 -13.97 24.01 -14.65
N VAL A 168 -14.35 22.74 -14.64
CA VAL A 168 -14.51 21.92 -13.44
C VAL A 168 -13.38 20.88 -13.43
N LEU A 169 -12.75 20.68 -12.28
CA LEU A 169 -11.72 19.69 -12.05
C LEU A 169 -12.12 18.81 -10.86
N LEU A 170 -12.20 17.51 -11.09
CA LEU A 170 -12.17 16.54 -9.99
C LEU A 170 -10.71 16.21 -9.69
N LYS A 171 -10.23 16.60 -8.52
CA LYS A 171 -8.95 16.16 -7.96
C LYS A 171 -9.23 15.09 -6.91
N ALA A 172 -8.69 13.90 -7.07
CA ALA A 172 -8.98 12.80 -6.17
C ALA A 172 -7.78 11.88 -5.97
N ASP A 173 -7.54 11.53 -4.72
CA ASP A 173 -6.73 10.37 -4.36
C ASP A 173 -7.50 9.09 -4.73
N ASP A 174 -6.84 7.93 -4.66
CA ASP A 174 -7.46 6.63 -4.94
C ASP A 174 -8.18 6.06 -3.71
N ASP A 175 -9.02 6.88 -3.09
CA ASP A 175 -9.82 6.59 -1.91
C ASP A 175 -10.78 5.40 -2.15
N PRO A 176 -10.59 4.25 -1.49
CA PRO A 176 -11.44 3.08 -1.69
C PRO A 176 -12.78 3.16 -0.93
N LEU A 177 -13.03 4.23 -0.18
CA LEU A 177 -14.28 4.46 0.55
C LEU A 177 -15.18 5.49 -0.12
N PHE A 178 -14.67 6.20 -1.13
CA PHE A 178 -15.44 7.24 -1.80
C PHE A 178 -16.57 6.67 -2.67
N GLU A 179 -17.81 7.04 -2.36
CA GLU A 179 -19.01 6.57 -3.07
C GLU A 179 -19.92 7.72 -3.53
N ASP A 180 -19.93 8.87 -2.85
CA ASP A 180 -20.94 9.91 -3.05
C ASP A 180 -20.51 11.04 -4.00
N MET A 181 -20.26 10.69 -5.28
CA MET A 181 -20.06 11.68 -6.34
C MET A 181 -21.27 12.64 -6.51
N PRO A 182 -22.54 12.19 -6.34
CA PRO A 182 -23.69 13.07 -6.35
C PRO A 182 -23.65 14.15 -5.27
N ALA A 183 -23.14 13.88 -4.06
CA ALA A 183 -23.03 14.91 -3.02
C ALA A 183 -22.09 16.05 -3.41
N LEU A 184 -20.96 15.75 -4.05
CA LEU A 184 -20.07 16.78 -4.57
C LEU A 184 -20.75 17.63 -5.63
N ALA A 185 -21.54 17.03 -6.51
CA ALA A 185 -22.30 17.74 -7.53
C ALA A 185 -23.40 18.62 -6.91
N ARG A 186 -24.11 18.14 -5.88
CA ARG A 186 -25.10 18.95 -5.14
C ARG A 186 -24.46 20.17 -4.51
N GLN A 187 -23.32 20.03 -3.85
CA GLN A 187 -22.59 21.17 -3.25
C GLN A 187 -22.22 22.24 -4.31
N LEU A 188 -21.86 21.83 -5.52
CA LEU A 188 -21.62 22.78 -6.62
C LEU A 188 -22.91 23.49 -7.02
N ARG A 189 -24.03 22.78 -7.08
CA ARG A 189 -25.36 23.37 -7.34
C ARG A 189 -25.78 24.36 -6.25
N ASP A 190 -25.54 24.02 -4.98
CA ASP A 190 -25.92 24.86 -3.84
C ASP A 190 -25.15 26.20 -3.82
N ARG A 191 -23.99 26.24 -4.50
CA ARG A 191 -23.23 27.47 -4.77
C ARG A 191 -23.79 28.29 -5.97
N GLY A 192 -24.98 27.95 -6.46
CA GLY A 192 -25.68 28.67 -7.52
C GLY A 192 -25.34 28.24 -8.95
N VAL A 193 -24.51 27.22 -9.15
CA VAL A 193 -24.17 26.73 -10.50
C VAL A 193 -25.31 25.88 -11.04
N ARG A 194 -25.93 26.33 -12.12
CA ARG A 194 -26.97 25.59 -12.89
C ARG A 194 -26.46 25.14 -14.25
N ASN A 195 -25.50 25.88 -14.79
CA ASN A 195 -24.93 25.62 -16.10
C ASN A 195 -23.42 25.68 -16.03
N ILE A 196 -22.74 24.78 -16.75
CA ILE A 196 -21.29 24.81 -16.95
C ILE A 196 -21.01 24.94 -18.44
N ARG A 197 -20.31 26.01 -18.81
CA ARG A 197 -19.76 26.25 -20.14
C ARG A 197 -18.26 26.23 -20.07
N GLY A 198 -17.61 25.13 -20.55
CA GLY A 198 -16.19 24.93 -20.50
C GLY A 198 -15.83 23.45 -20.48
N ASN A 199 -14.79 23.04 -19.72
CA ASN A 199 -14.30 21.67 -19.71
C ASN A 199 -14.36 21.05 -18.32
N VAL A 200 -14.57 19.73 -18.30
CA VAL A 200 -14.46 18.90 -17.10
C VAL A 200 -13.16 18.10 -17.18
N TYR A 201 -12.30 18.26 -16.19
CA TYR A 201 -11.00 17.61 -16.09
C TYR A 201 -10.95 16.66 -14.89
N MET A 202 -10.06 15.68 -14.99
CA MET A 202 -9.76 14.70 -13.95
C MET A 202 -8.27 14.76 -13.59
N MET A 203 -7.97 14.95 -12.32
CA MET A 203 -6.66 14.78 -11.73
C MET A 203 -6.75 13.68 -10.66
N LEU A 204 -6.57 12.45 -11.07
CA LEU A 204 -6.66 11.27 -10.21
C LEU A 204 -5.25 10.81 -9.84
N ALA A 205 -5.09 10.25 -8.64
CA ALA A 205 -3.85 9.56 -8.24
C ALA A 205 -3.58 8.36 -9.15
N ARG A 206 -4.65 7.72 -9.67
CA ARG A 206 -4.58 6.60 -10.61
C ARG A 206 -5.47 6.84 -11.82
N GLU A 207 -4.95 6.57 -13.00
CA GLU A 207 -5.72 6.67 -14.25
C GLU A 207 -6.31 5.32 -14.70
N ASP A 208 -5.63 4.22 -14.37
CA ASP A 208 -6.06 2.87 -14.72
C ASP A 208 -7.12 2.31 -13.75
N THR A 209 -7.81 1.26 -14.20
CA THR A 209 -8.67 0.46 -13.32
C THR A 209 -7.80 -0.40 -12.42
N LEU A 210 -8.08 -0.40 -11.10
CA LEU A 210 -7.44 -1.32 -10.17
C LEU A 210 -7.76 -2.77 -10.59
N ARG A 211 -6.73 -3.57 -10.72
CA ARG A 211 -6.81 -4.99 -11.06
C ARG A 211 -5.90 -5.78 -10.12
N PRO A 212 -6.26 -7.03 -9.82
CA PRO A 212 -5.36 -7.91 -9.08
C PRO A 212 -4.11 -8.20 -9.89
N HIS A 213 -3.05 -8.60 -9.21
CA HIS A 213 -1.83 -9.07 -9.86
C HIS A 213 -2.16 -10.18 -10.87
N PRO A 214 -1.49 -10.28 -12.04
CA PRO A 214 -1.82 -11.25 -13.09
C PRO A 214 -1.82 -12.72 -12.67
N THR A 215 -1.05 -13.06 -11.61
CA THR A 215 -1.02 -14.41 -11.04
C THR A 215 -2.23 -14.72 -10.15
N ALA A 216 -2.98 -13.71 -9.73
CA ALA A 216 -4.19 -13.88 -8.93
C ALA A 216 -5.36 -14.35 -9.80
N LYS A 217 -6.24 -15.18 -9.24
CA LYS A 217 -7.45 -15.60 -9.94
C LYS A 217 -8.51 -14.49 -9.88
N LEU A 218 -9.06 -14.13 -11.05
CA LEU A 218 -9.97 -12.98 -11.18
C LEU A 218 -11.27 -13.11 -10.37
N TRP A 219 -11.76 -14.35 -10.13
CA TRP A 219 -13.01 -14.55 -9.35
C TRP A 219 -12.86 -14.24 -7.86
N ASP A 220 -11.62 -14.12 -7.33
CA ASP A 220 -11.39 -13.74 -5.94
C ASP A 220 -11.67 -12.26 -5.68
N ILE A 221 -11.79 -11.46 -6.75
CA ILE A 221 -12.14 -10.04 -6.67
C ILE A 221 -13.39 -9.80 -7.51
N PRO A 222 -14.57 -9.64 -6.89
CA PRO A 222 -15.77 -9.31 -7.62
C PRO A 222 -15.67 -7.89 -8.19
N PHE A 223 -15.46 -7.78 -9.49
CA PHE A 223 -15.21 -6.52 -10.20
C PHE A 223 -16.33 -5.47 -9.99
N HIS A 224 -17.58 -5.90 -9.81
CA HIS A 224 -18.70 -5.00 -9.53
C HIS A 224 -18.56 -4.26 -8.19
N LYS A 225 -17.81 -4.83 -7.23
CA LYS A 225 -17.51 -4.23 -5.91
C LYS A 225 -16.30 -3.30 -5.92
N THR A 226 -15.63 -3.11 -7.07
CA THR A 226 -14.53 -2.16 -7.14
C THR A 226 -15.05 -0.76 -6.84
N PRO A 227 -14.44 -0.01 -5.89
CA PRO A 227 -14.80 1.37 -5.57
C PRO A 227 -14.70 2.29 -6.78
N LEU A 228 -15.51 3.36 -6.79
CA LEU A 228 -15.68 4.23 -7.96
C LEU A 228 -14.35 4.80 -8.48
N LEU A 229 -13.52 5.37 -7.61
CA LEU A 229 -12.25 6.00 -7.99
C LEU A 229 -11.23 5.01 -8.54
N LEU A 230 -11.40 3.72 -8.23
CA LEU A 230 -10.54 2.63 -8.69
C LEU A 230 -11.02 1.99 -10.00
N LYS A 231 -12.12 2.48 -10.60
CA LYS A 231 -12.67 1.98 -11.89
C LYS A 231 -12.05 2.64 -13.14
N GLY A 232 -11.03 3.45 -12.94
CA GLY A 232 -10.30 4.13 -14.02
C GLY A 232 -10.95 5.44 -14.48
N LYS A 233 -10.13 6.32 -15.02
CA LYS A 233 -10.46 7.71 -15.37
C LYS A 233 -11.71 7.86 -16.24
N LYS A 234 -11.89 7.00 -17.24
CA LYS A 234 -13.07 7.08 -18.14
C LYS A 234 -14.37 6.83 -17.40
N THR A 235 -14.39 5.86 -16.47
CA THR A 235 -15.57 5.53 -15.67
C THR A 235 -15.86 6.65 -14.67
N VAL A 236 -14.85 7.15 -13.95
CA VAL A 236 -14.97 8.26 -13.00
C VAL A 236 -15.54 9.51 -13.69
N ASN A 237 -15.01 9.86 -14.87
CA ASN A 237 -15.51 11.01 -15.64
C ASN A 237 -16.99 10.86 -16.03
N ARG A 238 -17.40 9.67 -16.49
CA ARG A 238 -18.80 9.39 -16.82
C ARG A 238 -19.71 9.55 -15.61
N HIS A 239 -19.29 9.05 -14.45
CA HIS A 239 -20.03 9.20 -13.20
C HIS A 239 -20.12 10.65 -12.74
N LEU A 240 -19.05 11.44 -12.86
CA LEU A 240 -19.10 12.87 -12.52
C LEU A 240 -20.10 13.62 -13.41
N ILE A 241 -20.04 13.42 -14.73
CA ILE A 241 -20.97 14.08 -15.65
C ILE A 241 -22.42 13.65 -15.37
N ALA A 242 -22.67 12.38 -15.08
CA ALA A 242 -23.99 11.89 -14.70
C ALA A 242 -24.46 12.53 -13.38
N SER A 243 -23.59 12.64 -12.38
CA SER A 243 -23.88 13.27 -11.09
C SER A 243 -24.18 14.76 -11.21
N LEU A 244 -23.45 15.49 -12.07
CA LEU A 244 -23.75 16.89 -12.38
C LEU A 244 -25.18 17.03 -12.96
N ARG A 245 -25.55 16.20 -13.93
CA ARG A 245 -26.88 16.18 -14.52
C ARG A 245 -27.98 15.85 -13.50
N SER A 246 -27.74 14.82 -12.67
CA SER A 246 -28.69 14.43 -11.62
C SER A 246 -28.86 15.50 -10.55
N ALA A 247 -27.85 16.34 -10.33
CA ALA A 247 -27.93 17.52 -9.48
C ALA A 247 -28.62 18.71 -10.18
N GLY A 248 -29.10 18.57 -11.42
CA GLY A 248 -29.74 19.64 -12.20
C GLY A 248 -28.75 20.66 -12.74
N ILE A 249 -27.49 20.25 -12.99
CA ILE A 249 -26.48 21.10 -13.61
C ILE A 249 -26.30 20.66 -15.06
N SER A 250 -26.61 21.56 -16.01
CA SER A 250 -26.33 21.35 -17.42
C SER A 250 -24.85 21.53 -17.71
N TYR A 251 -24.30 20.66 -18.53
CA TYR A 251 -22.90 20.73 -18.94
C TYR A 251 -22.77 20.82 -20.45
N ARG A 252 -22.17 21.90 -20.93
CA ARG A 252 -21.80 22.12 -22.34
C ARG A 252 -20.29 22.26 -22.45
N ARG A 253 -19.65 21.28 -23.11
CA ARG A 253 -18.23 21.36 -23.42
C ARG A 253 -17.93 22.53 -24.34
N ASP A 254 -16.99 23.37 -23.97
CA ASP A 254 -16.53 24.51 -24.77
C ASP A 254 -15.02 24.65 -24.66
N ASN A 255 -14.30 24.17 -25.70
CA ASN A 255 -12.85 24.21 -25.75
C ASN A 255 -12.28 25.63 -26.00
N SER A 256 -13.14 26.62 -26.33
CA SER A 256 -12.69 28.01 -26.49
C SER A 256 -12.53 28.75 -25.16
N VAL A 257 -13.16 28.23 -24.10
CA VAL A 257 -13.10 28.82 -22.77
C VAL A 257 -11.66 28.68 -22.20
N ARG A 258 -11.05 29.83 -21.93
CA ARG A 258 -9.72 29.94 -21.31
C ARG A 258 -9.85 30.70 -19.99
N PRO A 259 -10.27 30.05 -18.89
CA PRO A 259 -10.49 30.75 -17.64
C PRO A 259 -9.17 31.20 -17.03
N ALA A 260 -9.11 32.42 -16.52
CA ALA A 260 -7.99 32.94 -15.75
C ALA A 260 -8.06 32.49 -14.28
N GLY A 261 -6.96 32.64 -13.56
CA GLY A 261 -6.85 32.34 -12.13
C GLY A 261 -6.55 30.88 -11.83
N MET A 262 -6.62 30.53 -10.56
CA MET A 262 -6.36 29.17 -10.06
C MET A 262 -7.67 28.40 -9.86
N TYR A 263 -7.59 27.05 -9.81
CA TYR A 263 -8.68 26.22 -9.36
C TYR A 263 -8.96 26.47 -7.88
N ARG A 264 -10.23 26.59 -7.52
CA ARG A 264 -10.68 26.73 -6.13
C ARG A 264 -11.60 25.55 -5.78
N ALA A 265 -11.38 24.94 -4.65
CA ALA A 265 -12.24 23.87 -4.14
C ALA A 265 -13.63 24.42 -3.82
N VAL A 266 -14.65 23.76 -4.32
CA VAL A 266 -16.07 24.09 -4.07
C VAL A 266 -16.76 23.02 -3.25
N ALA A 267 -16.23 21.79 -3.28
CA ALA A 267 -16.67 20.66 -2.47
C ALA A 267 -15.47 19.78 -2.19
N THR A 268 -15.35 19.28 -0.96
CA THR A 268 -14.30 18.35 -0.58
C THR A 268 -14.86 17.32 0.40
N THR A 269 -14.42 16.09 0.27
CA THR A 269 -14.63 15.02 1.25
C THR A 269 -13.31 14.32 1.49
N SER A 270 -13.16 13.71 2.67
CA SER A 270 -11.97 12.94 3.03
C SER A 270 -12.34 11.71 3.88
N HIS A 271 -11.49 10.69 3.82
CA HIS A 271 -11.51 9.54 4.71
C HIS A 271 -10.11 9.30 5.24
N ARG A 272 -9.99 8.92 6.52
CA ARG A 272 -8.70 8.62 7.12
C ARG A 272 -8.16 7.28 6.62
N LEU A 273 -6.85 7.15 6.57
CA LEU A 273 -6.19 5.89 6.25
C LEU A 273 -6.64 4.76 7.20
N THR A 274 -6.84 5.07 8.48
CA THR A 274 -7.35 4.12 9.47
C THR A 274 -8.76 3.61 9.16
N ASP A 275 -9.62 4.46 8.57
CA ASP A 275 -10.99 4.07 8.17
C ASP A 275 -10.96 3.04 7.01
N VAL A 276 -9.88 3.01 6.23
CA VAL A 276 -9.61 2.01 5.20
C VAL A 276 -8.97 0.76 5.78
N ILE A 277 -7.94 0.92 6.62
CA ILE A 277 -7.14 -0.21 7.15
C ILE A 277 -7.95 -1.06 8.12
N THR A 278 -8.76 -0.48 9.00
CA THR A 278 -9.56 -1.24 9.96
C THR A 278 -10.45 -2.28 9.27
N PRO A 279 -11.38 -1.94 8.35
CA PRO A 279 -12.16 -2.94 7.65
C PRO A 279 -11.34 -3.82 6.70
N MET A 280 -10.22 -3.34 6.15
CA MET A 280 -9.27 -4.14 5.37
C MET A 280 -8.74 -5.32 6.19
N MET A 281 -8.34 -5.07 7.41
CA MET A 281 -7.77 -6.08 8.31
C MET A 281 -8.86 -7.02 8.86
N ILE A 282 -9.94 -6.48 9.40
CA ILE A 282 -11.04 -7.25 10.02
C ILE A 282 -11.72 -8.15 8.98
N HIS A 283 -12.17 -7.59 7.86
CA HIS A 283 -12.91 -8.30 6.82
C HIS A 283 -12.04 -8.89 5.71
N SER A 284 -10.73 -8.70 5.82
CA SER A 284 -9.75 -9.22 4.84
C SER A 284 -10.00 -8.74 3.40
N SER A 285 -10.35 -7.45 3.20
CA SER A 285 -10.66 -6.90 1.89
C SER A 285 -9.42 -6.79 1.00
N ASN A 286 -9.37 -7.57 -0.08
CA ASN A 286 -8.28 -7.55 -1.06
C ASN A 286 -8.22 -6.20 -1.79
N ILE A 287 -9.37 -5.69 -2.23
CA ILE A 287 -9.45 -4.41 -2.95
C ILE A 287 -8.90 -3.25 -2.12
N LYS A 288 -9.25 -3.19 -0.82
CA LYS A 288 -8.74 -2.14 0.07
C LYS A 288 -7.22 -2.28 0.28
N ALA A 289 -6.72 -3.51 0.41
CA ALA A 289 -5.29 -3.75 0.60
C ALA A 289 -4.45 -3.34 -0.63
N ASP A 290 -4.91 -3.70 -1.82
CA ASP A 290 -4.23 -3.31 -3.05
C ASP A 290 -4.37 -1.79 -3.30
N ALA A 291 -5.51 -1.18 -2.95
CA ALA A 291 -5.66 0.27 -3.00
C ALA A 291 -4.68 0.99 -2.07
N VAL A 292 -4.49 0.50 -0.83
CA VAL A 292 -3.51 1.04 0.12
C VAL A 292 -2.08 0.88 -0.40
N LEU A 293 -1.73 -0.29 -0.95
CA LEU A 293 -0.41 -0.53 -1.54
C LEU A 293 -0.11 0.49 -2.65
N TYR A 294 -1.01 0.63 -3.60
CA TYR A 294 -0.78 1.54 -4.73
C TYR A 294 -0.86 3.01 -4.36
N HIS A 295 -1.68 3.36 -3.34
CA HIS A 295 -1.67 4.71 -2.80
C HIS A 295 -0.31 5.04 -2.17
N LEU A 296 0.26 4.09 -1.41
CA LEU A 296 1.58 4.22 -0.85
C LEU A 296 2.66 4.37 -1.93
N ASP A 297 2.59 3.58 -3.00
CA ASP A 297 3.49 3.70 -4.16
C ASP A 297 3.41 5.09 -4.81
N TYR A 298 2.19 5.60 -4.99
CA TYR A 298 1.96 6.94 -5.55
C TYR A 298 2.53 8.03 -4.65
N MET A 299 2.26 7.97 -3.35
CA MET A 299 2.74 8.95 -2.37
C MET A 299 4.27 8.94 -2.22
N GLN A 300 4.90 7.79 -2.43
CA GLN A 300 6.37 7.64 -2.40
C GLN A 300 7.04 7.92 -3.77
N GLY A 301 6.26 8.31 -4.79
CA GLY A 301 6.80 8.63 -6.11
C GLY A 301 7.34 7.42 -6.89
N ILE A 302 6.98 6.21 -6.51
CA ILE A 302 7.43 4.97 -7.19
C ILE A 302 6.80 4.87 -8.57
N VAL A 303 5.58 5.38 -8.73
CA VAL A 303 4.83 5.36 -9.99
C VAL A 303 4.70 6.78 -10.54
N ALA A 304 5.53 7.12 -11.51
CA ALA A 304 5.51 8.45 -12.13
C ALA A 304 4.33 8.64 -13.12
N ASP A 305 3.91 7.59 -13.82
CA ASP A 305 2.93 7.65 -14.90
C ASP A 305 1.48 7.31 -14.48
N LYS A 306 1.25 7.10 -13.18
CA LYS A 306 -0.06 6.77 -12.59
C LYS A 306 -0.70 5.46 -13.10
N ARG A 307 0.09 4.56 -13.62
CA ARG A 307 -0.32 3.23 -14.08
C ARG A 307 0.12 2.14 -13.12
N ILE A 308 -0.47 0.97 -13.26
CA ILE A 308 -0.08 -0.22 -12.51
C ILE A 308 1.08 -0.89 -13.24
N HIS A 309 2.21 -1.04 -12.56
CA HIS A 309 3.36 -1.80 -13.02
C HIS A 309 3.56 -3.01 -12.11
N TRP A 310 3.42 -4.20 -12.68
CA TRP A 310 3.48 -5.45 -11.92
C TRP A 310 4.92 -5.88 -11.56
N ASP A 311 5.90 -5.40 -12.33
CA ASP A 311 7.31 -5.79 -12.20
C ASP A 311 8.12 -4.82 -11.32
N GLN A 312 7.46 -3.84 -10.73
CA GLN A 312 8.13 -2.87 -9.88
C GLN A 312 8.24 -3.35 -8.43
N ARG A 313 9.27 -2.88 -7.75
CA ARG A 313 9.38 -3.02 -6.30
C ARG A 313 8.44 -2.03 -5.62
N HIS A 314 7.45 -2.54 -4.88
CA HIS A 314 6.47 -1.72 -4.17
C HIS A 314 7.06 -1.00 -2.94
N ALA A 315 6.48 0.14 -2.58
CA ALA A 315 6.86 0.92 -1.39
C ALA A 315 6.84 0.09 -0.10
N THR A 316 5.90 -0.85 0.01
CA THR A 316 5.83 -1.79 1.13
C THR A 316 7.08 -2.66 1.23
N GLU A 317 7.58 -3.21 0.12
CA GLU A 317 8.82 -3.99 0.13
C GLU A 317 10.02 -3.11 0.48
N ILE A 318 10.11 -1.91 -0.12
CA ILE A 318 11.19 -0.95 0.15
C ILE A 318 11.22 -0.58 1.63
N PHE A 319 10.05 -0.31 2.23
CA PHE A 319 9.91 -0.03 3.66
C PHE A 319 10.49 -1.17 4.51
N TRP A 320 10.07 -2.41 4.26
CA TRP A 320 10.52 -3.55 5.06
C TRP A 320 11.99 -3.89 4.85
N ARG A 321 12.52 -3.75 3.63
CA ARG A 321 13.96 -3.91 3.37
C ARG A 321 14.79 -2.93 4.21
N LYS A 322 14.32 -1.69 4.31
CA LYS A 322 14.97 -0.67 5.15
C LYS A 322 14.90 -1.02 6.64
N ILE A 323 13.72 -1.39 7.14
CA ILE A 323 13.52 -1.73 8.56
C ILE A 323 14.35 -2.95 8.96
N MET A 324 14.42 -3.97 8.12
CA MET A 324 15.15 -5.21 8.40
C MET A 324 16.63 -5.14 8.03
N ASN A 325 17.11 -3.99 7.56
CA ASN A 325 18.47 -3.84 7.05
C ASN A 325 18.84 -4.94 6.02
N ALA A 326 17.89 -5.31 5.17
CA ALA A 326 17.93 -6.51 4.35
C ALA A 326 19.03 -6.46 3.27
N ASP A 327 19.40 -5.26 2.82
CA ASP A 327 20.46 -5.10 1.82
C ASP A 327 21.85 -5.46 2.37
N SER A 328 22.03 -5.38 3.70
CA SER A 328 23.27 -5.78 4.39
C SER A 328 23.27 -7.23 4.91
N THR A 329 22.06 -7.79 5.18
CA THR A 329 21.91 -9.06 5.92
C THR A 329 21.33 -10.21 5.09
N ASN A 330 20.87 -9.96 3.85
CA ASN A 330 20.15 -10.93 3.00
C ASN A 330 18.91 -11.57 3.65
N VAL A 331 18.42 -11.00 4.75
CA VAL A 331 17.28 -11.52 5.53
C VAL A 331 16.00 -11.64 4.68
N MET A 332 15.85 -10.83 3.64
CA MET A 332 14.70 -10.86 2.73
C MET A 332 15.02 -11.48 1.36
N GLN A 333 16.06 -12.32 1.27
CA GLN A 333 16.37 -13.01 0.01
C GLN A 333 15.23 -13.97 -0.37
N GLY A 334 14.76 -13.90 -1.62
CA GLY A 334 13.68 -14.72 -2.14
C GLY A 334 12.26 -14.29 -1.72
N PHE A 335 12.11 -13.20 -0.97
CA PHE A 335 10.80 -12.64 -0.67
C PHE A 335 10.17 -12.02 -1.92
N VAL A 336 8.85 -12.19 -2.05
CA VAL A 336 8.08 -11.69 -3.19
C VAL A 336 6.84 -10.96 -2.69
N PHE A 337 6.71 -9.70 -3.09
CA PHE A 337 5.61 -8.80 -2.77
C PHE A 337 4.89 -8.39 -4.06
N ASN A 338 4.01 -9.24 -4.58
CA ASN A 338 3.30 -8.95 -5.83
C ASN A 338 2.08 -8.04 -5.65
N ASP A 339 1.50 -8.04 -4.45
CA ASP A 339 0.29 -7.29 -4.11
C ASP A 339 0.26 -6.94 -2.62
N GLY A 340 -0.65 -6.05 -2.24
CA GLY A 340 -0.86 -5.67 -0.84
C GLY A 340 -1.79 -6.62 -0.09
N SER A 341 -2.50 -7.48 -0.80
CA SER A 341 -3.59 -8.29 -0.28
C SER A 341 -3.19 -9.71 0.09
N GLY A 342 -2.12 -10.24 -0.49
CA GLY A 342 -1.75 -11.64 -0.39
C GLY A 342 -2.59 -12.55 -1.29
N LEU A 343 -3.25 -12.00 -2.31
CA LEU A 343 -4.08 -12.77 -3.25
C LEU A 343 -3.24 -13.53 -4.28
N SER A 344 -2.10 -13.00 -4.66
CA SER A 344 -1.16 -13.66 -5.57
C SER A 344 -0.59 -14.93 -4.91
N PRO A 345 -0.76 -16.11 -5.52
CA PRO A 345 -0.18 -17.36 -5.01
C PRO A 345 1.34 -17.42 -5.11
N THR A 346 1.95 -16.48 -5.81
CA THR A 346 3.40 -16.36 -5.95
C THR A 346 4.05 -15.40 -4.96
N ASN A 347 3.27 -14.76 -4.07
CA ASN A 347 3.84 -14.07 -2.93
C ASN A 347 4.67 -15.03 -2.08
N ARG A 348 5.81 -14.57 -1.57
CA ARG A 348 6.71 -15.38 -0.71
C ARG A 348 7.15 -14.60 0.50
N MET A 349 6.94 -15.19 1.67
CA MET A 349 7.26 -14.62 2.96
C MET A 349 7.52 -15.76 3.97
N THR A 350 8.22 -15.48 5.05
CA THR A 350 8.48 -16.48 6.10
C THR A 350 7.57 -16.24 7.31
N ALA A 351 7.34 -17.28 8.12
CA ALA A 351 6.61 -17.14 9.38
C ALA A 351 7.39 -16.26 10.37
N ALA A 352 8.71 -16.39 10.40
CA ALA A 352 9.59 -15.55 11.20
C ALA A 352 9.42 -14.07 10.85
N PHE A 353 9.38 -13.72 9.57
CA PHE A 353 9.22 -12.33 9.15
C PHE A 353 7.86 -11.74 9.50
N LEU A 354 6.79 -12.52 9.46
CA LEU A 354 5.48 -12.07 9.96
C LEU A 354 5.53 -11.74 11.47
N VAL A 355 6.26 -12.54 12.24
CA VAL A 355 6.49 -12.26 13.67
C VAL A 355 7.36 -11.02 13.85
N ASP A 356 8.39 -10.82 13.04
CA ASP A 356 9.24 -9.62 13.11
C ASP A 356 8.46 -8.34 12.81
N MET A 357 7.54 -8.38 11.84
CA MET A 357 6.61 -7.28 11.58
C MET A 357 5.71 -6.97 12.78
N LEU A 358 5.18 -8.01 13.42
CA LEU A 358 4.35 -7.87 14.62
C LEU A 358 5.17 -7.32 15.81
N ARG A 359 6.39 -7.79 16.00
CA ARG A 359 7.34 -7.28 17.01
C ARG A 359 7.64 -5.79 16.77
N TYR A 360 7.93 -5.42 15.52
CA TYR A 360 8.16 -4.03 15.14
C TYR A 360 6.96 -3.15 15.49
N ALA A 361 5.75 -3.59 15.15
CA ALA A 361 4.54 -2.85 15.46
C ALA A 361 4.22 -2.80 16.95
N TYR A 362 4.56 -3.85 17.72
CA TYR A 362 4.32 -3.92 19.16
C TYR A 362 5.19 -2.91 19.95
N LYS A 363 6.41 -2.65 19.49
CA LYS A 363 7.32 -1.66 20.08
C LYS A 363 6.81 -0.22 19.91
N ASP A 364 6.05 0.05 18.87
CA ASP A 364 5.41 1.35 18.66
C ASP A 364 4.05 1.41 19.38
N LYS A 365 3.94 2.22 20.42
CA LYS A 365 2.73 2.32 21.24
C LYS A 365 1.47 2.62 20.44
N GLN A 366 1.54 3.57 19.48
CA GLN A 366 0.37 3.96 18.68
C GLN A 366 -0.06 2.81 17.75
N LEU A 367 0.88 2.16 17.06
CA LEU A 367 0.59 1.00 16.22
C LEU A 367 0.05 -0.17 17.03
N ARG A 368 0.68 -0.48 18.15
CA ARG A 368 0.26 -1.57 19.04
C ARG A 368 -1.18 -1.37 19.48
N GLU A 369 -1.51 -0.19 20.02
CA GLU A 369 -2.86 0.10 20.48
C GLU A 369 -3.88 0.04 19.34
N TYR A 370 -3.57 0.62 18.18
CA TYR A 370 -4.45 0.58 17.03
C TYR A 370 -4.66 -0.84 16.50
N LEU A 371 -3.60 -1.62 16.32
CA LEU A 371 -3.71 -3.00 15.82
C LEU A 371 -4.52 -3.88 16.77
N ILE A 372 -4.24 -3.80 18.07
CA ILE A 372 -4.90 -4.63 19.08
C ILE A 372 -6.34 -4.19 19.31
N LYS A 373 -6.61 -2.88 19.44
CA LYS A 373 -7.92 -2.37 19.82
C LYS A 373 -8.89 -2.17 18.65
N GLU A 374 -8.38 -1.95 17.42
CA GLU A 374 -9.21 -1.53 16.30
C GLU A 374 -9.08 -2.39 15.05
N ALA A 375 -7.86 -2.76 14.64
CA ALA A 375 -7.63 -3.29 13.29
C ALA A 375 -7.60 -4.81 13.20
N MET A 376 -7.15 -5.54 14.23
CA MET A 376 -7.12 -7.00 14.18
C MET A 376 -8.46 -7.62 14.56
N ALA A 377 -8.78 -8.75 13.92
CA ALA A 377 -9.95 -9.52 14.30
C ALA A 377 -9.77 -10.15 15.69
N THR A 378 -10.80 -10.10 16.51
CA THR A 378 -10.83 -10.76 17.83
C THR A 378 -12.07 -11.63 17.96
N PRO A 379 -11.94 -12.88 18.49
CA PRO A 379 -13.09 -13.74 18.71
C PRO A 379 -13.96 -13.19 19.84
N GLY A 380 -15.24 -13.58 19.84
CA GLY A 380 -16.19 -13.17 20.89
C GLY A 380 -16.71 -11.74 20.78
N GLU A 381 -16.18 -10.91 19.91
CA GLU A 381 -16.68 -9.56 19.62
C GLU A 381 -17.33 -9.50 18.23
N PRO A 382 -18.67 -9.33 18.14
CA PRO A 382 -19.39 -9.38 16.86
C PRO A 382 -18.90 -8.39 15.83
N SER A 383 -18.58 -7.15 16.23
CA SER A 383 -18.10 -6.08 15.34
C SER A 383 -16.70 -6.34 14.77
N ARG A 384 -15.86 -7.08 15.50
CA ARG A 384 -14.46 -7.36 15.15
C ARG A 384 -14.17 -8.82 14.81
N ARG A 385 -15.18 -9.70 14.88
CA ARG A 385 -15.03 -11.12 14.55
C ARG A 385 -14.57 -11.32 13.09
N GLY A 386 -15.11 -10.55 12.16
CA GLY A 386 -14.70 -10.48 10.77
C GLY A 386 -14.43 -11.83 10.12
N SER A 387 -13.24 -12.03 9.63
CA SER A 387 -12.79 -13.26 8.93
C SER A 387 -12.59 -14.48 9.84
N LEU A 388 -12.64 -14.33 11.17
CA LEU A 388 -12.65 -15.47 12.09
C LEU A 388 -13.97 -16.25 12.03
N LEU A 389 -15.09 -15.58 11.70
CA LEU A 389 -16.41 -16.18 11.65
C LEU A 389 -16.78 -16.85 13.01
N SER A 390 -16.94 -18.18 13.02
CA SER A 390 -17.23 -18.96 14.23
C SER A 390 -15.99 -19.52 14.93
N ARG A 391 -14.79 -19.28 14.39
CA ARG A 391 -13.54 -19.78 14.99
C ARG A 391 -13.29 -19.11 16.32
N LEU A 392 -12.77 -19.86 17.28
CA LEU A 392 -12.44 -19.36 18.62
C LEU A 392 -13.59 -18.61 19.29
N ALA A 393 -14.85 -19.00 19.03
CA ALA A 393 -16.05 -18.23 19.37
C ALA A 393 -16.39 -18.17 20.88
N HIS A 394 -15.48 -18.58 21.77
CA HIS A 394 -15.69 -18.54 23.22
C HIS A 394 -15.38 -17.16 23.79
N THR A 395 -16.16 -16.74 24.78
CA THR A 395 -15.99 -15.41 25.43
C THR A 395 -14.63 -15.21 26.09
N ASP A 396 -13.99 -16.29 26.58
CA ASP A 396 -12.66 -16.24 27.21
C ASP A 396 -11.56 -15.77 26.26
N TYR A 397 -11.79 -15.82 24.94
CA TYR A 397 -10.79 -15.42 23.96
C TYR A 397 -10.94 -13.96 23.52
N ARG A 398 -12.03 -13.33 23.90
CA ARG A 398 -12.24 -11.90 23.70
C ARG A 398 -11.14 -11.14 24.46
N ASP A 399 -10.63 -10.09 23.84
CA ASP A 399 -9.58 -9.23 24.39
C ASP A 399 -8.27 -9.97 24.75
N ARG A 400 -8.07 -11.19 24.23
CA ARG A 400 -6.84 -11.98 24.43
C ARG A 400 -6.22 -12.48 23.13
N ILE A 401 -6.99 -12.64 22.07
CA ILE A 401 -6.51 -13.13 20.76
C ILE A 401 -6.86 -12.08 19.71
N PHE A 402 -5.85 -11.54 19.05
CA PHE A 402 -5.94 -10.49 18.05
C PHE A 402 -5.20 -10.93 16.80
N VAL A 403 -5.92 -11.24 15.73
CA VAL A 403 -5.34 -11.96 14.60
C VAL A 403 -5.75 -11.45 13.24
N LYS A 404 -4.90 -11.72 12.27
CA LYS A 404 -5.21 -11.70 10.85
C LYS A 404 -5.24 -13.13 10.33
N THR A 405 -6.34 -13.51 9.70
CA THR A 405 -6.46 -14.79 9.00
C THR A 405 -6.03 -14.68 7.55
N GLY A 406 -5.50 -15.75 7.00
CA GLY A 406 -5.27 -15.91 5.57
C GLY A 406 -5.86 -17.23 5.08
N THR A 407 -6.37 -17.25 3.84
CA THR A 407 -6.88 -18.45 3.19
C THR A 407 -6.63 -18.36 1.70
N MET A 408 -6.12 -19.43 1.13
CA MET A 408 -5.88 -19.57 -0.30
C MET A 408 -6.25 -21.00 -0.72
N THR A 409 -7.54 -21.22 -0.93
CA THR A 409 -8.12 -22.56 -1.20
C THR A 409 -7.50 -23.24 -2.41
N THR A 410 -7.06 -22.46 -3.39
CA THR A 410 -6.49 -22.98 -4.65
C THR A 410 -5.15 -23.70 -4.49
N ILE A 411 -4.47 -23.49 -3.37
CA ILE A 411 -3.18 -24.13 -3.04
C ILE A 411 -3.23 -24.80 -1.68
N GLY A 412 -4.42 -25.09 -1.14
CA GLY A 412 -4.54 -25.66 0.21
C GLY A 412 -3.89 -24.81 1.29
N GLY A 413 -3.87 -23.47 1.11
CA GLY A 413 -3.17 -22.54 2.01
C GLY A 413 -4.07 -21.99 3.10
N SER A 414 -3.58 -21.98 4.34
CA SER A 414 -4.20 -21.30 5.49
C SER A 414 -3.12 -20.66 6.33
N SER A 415 -3.31 -19.40 6.73
CA SER A 415 -2.39 -18.69 7.61
C SER A 415 -3.13 -17.99 8.74
N LEU A 416 -2.44 -17.81 9.86
CA LEU A 416 -2.91 -17.06 11.01
C LEU A 416 -1.72 -16.38 11.68
N ALA A 417 -1.80 -15.06 11.89
CA ALA A 417 -0.73 -14.32 12.56
C ALA A 417 -1.33 -13.20 13.40
N GLY A 418 -0.68 -12.86 14.52
CA GLY A 418 -1.16 -11.82 15.40
C GLY A 418 -0.60 -11.91 16.81
N TYR A 419 -1.38 -11.43 17.78
CA TYR A 419 -1.02 -11.36 19.18
C TYR A 419 -1.92 -12.23 20.05
N ILE A 420 -1.35 -12.78 21.11
CA ILE A 420 -2.08 -13.47 22.17
C ILE A 420 -1.62 -12.90 23.52
N HIS A 421 -2.59 -12.55 24.37
CA HIS A 421 -2.36 -12.25 25.78
C HIS A 421 -2.74 -13.49 26.61
N GLY A 422 -1.74 -14.20 27.06
CA GLY A 422 -1.90 -15.45 27.83
C GLY A 422 -2.51 -15.21 29.21
N HIS A 423 -3.03 -16.27 29.83
CA HIS A 423 -3.45 -16.23 31.23
C HIS A 423 -2.26 -16.15 32.19
N ASP A 424 -1.05 -16.47 31.72
CA ASP A 424 0.21 -16.26 32.39
C ASP A 424 0.64 -14.78 32.47
N GLY A 425 -0.12 -13.88 31.81
CA GLY A 425 0.18 -12.46 31.73
C GLY A 425 1.14 -12.06 30.64
N HIS A 426 1.70 -13.02 29.89
CA HIS A 426 2.61 -12.76 28.79
C HIS A 426 1.89 -12.35 27.51
N TRP A 427 2.54 -11.52 26.71
CA TRP A 427 2.14 -11.21 25.35
C TRP A 427 2.99 -11.99 24.35
N TYR A 428 2.33 -12.62 23.41
CA TYR A 428 2.98 -13.40 22.38
C TYR A 428 2.67 -12.83 21.00
N ALA A 429 3.68 -12.70 20.14
CA ALA A 429 3.51 -12.55 18.71
C ALA A 429 3.69 -13.90 18.04
N PHE A 430 2.81 -14.26 17.12
CA PHE A 430 2.89 -15.56 16.47
C PHE A 430 2.48 -15.53 15.00
N SER A 431 2.97 -16.48 14.25
CA SER A 431 2.58 -16.75 12.87
C SER A 431 2.56 -18.24 12.59
N ILE A 432 1.52 -18.70 11.91
CA ILE A 432 1.36 -20.06 11.41
C ILE A 432 1.02 -19.97 9.93
N ILE A 433 1.77 -20.63 9.06
CA ILE A 433 1.49 -20.74 7.63
C ILE A 433 1.40 -22.22 7.28
N ASN A 434 0.25 -22.66 6.79
CA ASN A 434 0.03 -23.98 6.24
C ASN A 434 -0.09 -23.89 4.71
N THR A 435 0.50 -24.83 3.99
CA THR A 435 0.37 -24.94 2.53
C THR A 435 0.13 -26.40 2.15
N ASP A 436 -0.45 -26.64 0.97
CA ASP A 436 -0.77 -27.98 0.46
C ASP A 436 -1.50 -28.90 1.47
N SER A 437 -2.31 -28.28 2.33
CA SER A 437 -2.99 -28.94 3.43
C SER A 437 -4.50 -28.68 3.37
N PRO A 438 -5.35 -29.58 3.88
CA PRO A 438 -6.77 -29.31 4.02
C PRO A 438 -6.99 -28.07 4.89
N VAL A 439 -7.65 -27.03 4.34
CA VAL A 439 -7.86 -25.75 5.03
C VAL A 439 -8.61 -25.93 6.37
N ALA A 440 -9.56 -26.86 6.44
CA ALA A 440 -10.30 -27.13 7.66
C ALA A 440 -9.41 -27.68 8.78
N GLU A 441 -8.57 -28.67 8.47
CA GLU A 441 -7.63 -29.25 9.45
C GLU A 441 -6.57 -28.24 9.87
N SER A 442 -6.07 -27.44 8.93
CA SER A 442 -5.14 -26.34 9.22
C SER A 442 -5.75 -25.35 10.21
N ARG A 443 -7.01 -24.98 10.05
CA ARG A 443 -7.71 -24.08 10.98
C ARG A 443 -7.93 -24.69 12.36
N ILE A 444 -8.28 -25.99 12.43
CA ILE A 444 -8.41 -26.73 13.72
C ILE A 444 -7.07 -26.69 14.46
N PHE A 445 -5.97 -26.97 13.76
CA PHE A 445 -4.64 -26.91 14.34
C PHE A 445 -4.28 -25.51 14.84
N GLN A 446 -4.49 -24.47 14.02
CA GLN A 446 -4.25 -23.08 14.39
C GLN A 446 -5.04 -22.68 15.63
N ASP A 447 -6.32 -23.03 15.69
CA ASP A 447 -7.20 -22.72 16.83
C ASP A 447 -6.74 -23.46 18.11
N ARG A 448 -6.27 -24.69 17.97
CA ARG A 448 -5.73 -25.47 19.09
C ARG A 448 -4.45 -24.82 19.64
N LEU A 449 -3.54 -24.39 18.77
CA LEU A 449 -2.32 -23.70 19.19
C LEU A 449 -2.64 -22.38 19.90
N CYS A 450 -3.52 -21.55 19.34
CA CYS A 450 -3.97 -20.32 19.99
C CYS A 450 -4.58 -20.55 21.38
N LYS A 451 -5.43 -21.60 21.51
CA LYS A 451 -6.04 -21.96 22.80
C LYS A 451 -4.99 -22.43 23.81
N THR A 452 -4.01 -23.21 23.35
CA THR A 452 -2.91 -23.70 24.18
C THR A 452 -2.08 -22.56 24.72
N MET A 453 -1.66 -21.64 23.85
CA MET A 453 -0.90 -20.45 24.24
C MET A 453 -1.70 -19.54 25.20
N MET A 454 -2.95 -19.28 24.90
CA MET A 454 -3.78 -18.40 25.72
C MET A 454 -4.03 -18.97 27.13
N ARG A 455 -4.31 -20.28 27.22
CA ARG A 455 -4.68 -20.92 28.49
C ARG A 455 -3.51 -21.50 29.29
N GLY A 456 -2.32 -21.58 28.73
CA GLY A 456 -1.15 -22.19 29.36
C GLY A 456 -1.34 -23.70 29.63
N LYS A 457 -2.19 -24.38 28.83
CA LYS A 457 -2.44 -25.85 28.92
C LYS A 457 -2.89 -26.43 27.59
N ILE A 458 -2.47 -27.67 27.30
CA ILE A 458 -2.89 -28.39 26.10
C ILE A 458 -4.41 -28.65 26.15
N GLN A 459 -5.09 -28.25 25.09
CA GLN A 459 -6.52 -28.53 24.93
C GLN A 459 -6.71 -29.97 24.42
N ARG A 460 -7.45 -30.79 25.15
CA ARG A 460 -7.93 -32.11 24.64
C ARG A 460 -8.84 -31.86 23.44
N ARG A 461 -8.85 -32.79 22.50
CA ARG A 461 -9.69 -32.75 21.31
C ARG A 461 -11.19 -32.78 21.70
#